data_36e7b71aba1b32c1a917ee99d4349777
#
_entry.id   36e7b71aba1b32c1a917ee99d4349777
#
_cell.length_a   1.000
_cell.length_b   1.000
_cell.length_c   1.000
_cell.angle_alpha   90.00
_cell.angle_beta   90.00
_cell.angle_gamma   90.00
#
_symmetry.space_group_name_H-M   'P 1'
#
loop_
_entity.id
_entity.type
_entity.pdbx_description
1 polymer ?
#
loop_
_entity_poly.entity_id
_entity_poly.type
_entity_poly.pdbx_seq_one_letter_code
_entity_poly.pdbx_strand_id
1 'polypeptide(L)'
;LIAGWIAGNSPKPEGAKPNDFSDAFQRLPLSDVDIAIGWDMPWLDASLTHPEPNGFWTRLDLTSRLPELQLPALHVVGYYDFFSRESVDNFVIMQKQARHPATRRQQRLILGPWDHGTIGKSKVGEVDFGPNATMDINTVLIDWFNRHLKQDSSALASPYPPVLYFSMGD
;
A
#
# COMPACT_ATOMS: atom_id res chain seq x y z
N LEU A 1 1.00 -5.40 -14.32
CA LEU A 1 1.31 -4.96 -12.96
C LEU A 1 1.20 -6.13 -11.97
N ILE A 2 0.05 -6.82 -11.90
CA ILE A 2 -0.17 -7.98 -10.99
C ILE A 2 0.84 -9.10 -11.26
N ALA A 3 1.05 -9.50 -12.50
CA ALA A 3 1.99 -10.57 -12.84
C ALA A 3 3.44 -10.24 -12.42
N GLY A 4 3.88 -9.00 -12.60
CA GLY A 4 5.20 -8.54 -12.15
C GLY A 4 5.34 -8.55 -10.63
N TRP A 5 4.29 -8.16 -9.91
CA TRP A 5 4.26 -8.22 -8.45
C TRP A 5 4.29 -9.67 -7.95
N ILE A 6 3.50 -10.56 -8.53
CA ILE A 6 3.48 -11.99 -8.21
C ILE A 6 4.88 -12.59 -8.44
N ALA A 7 5.48 -12.34 -9.60
CA ALA A 7 6.81 -12.84 -9.92
C ALA A 7 7.89 -12.31 -8.96
N GLY A 8 7.79 -11.04 -8.57
CA GLY A 8 8.69 -10.43 -7.59
C GLY A 8 8.60 -11.05 -6.18
N ASN A 9 7.41 -11.52 -5.79
CA ASN A 9 7.12 -12.04 -4.46
C ASN A 9 6.99 -13.59 -4.40
N SER A 10 7.06 -14.27 -5.55
CA SER A 10 7.06 -15.73 -5.59
C SER A 10 8.44 -16.30 -5.21
N PRO A 11 8.49 -17.47 -4.55
CA PRO A 11 9.74 -18.17 -4.33
C PRO A 11 10.45 -18.41 -5.66
N LYS A 12 11.73 -18.05 -5.73
CA LYS A 12 12.56 -18.23 -6.91
C LYS A 12 13.38 -19.49 -6.80
N PRO A 13 13.45 -20.33 -7.85
CA PRO A 13 14.39 -21.46 -7.87
C PRO A 13 15.84 -20.98 -7.74
N GLU A 14 16.69 -21.82 -7.20
CA GLU A 14 18.14 -21.58 -7.17
C GLU A 14 18.67 -21.38 -8.59
N GLY A 15 19.42 -20.30 -8.80
CA GLY A 15 19.95 -19.94 -10.12
C GLY A 15 18.98 -19.20 -11.04
N ALA A 16 17.78 -18.87 -10.61
CA ALA A 16 16.85 -18.04 -11.40
C ALA A 16 17.49 -16.69 -11.75
N LYS A 17 17.46 -16.34 -13.02
CA LYS A 17 18.03 -15.07 -13.51
C LYS A 17 17.26 -13.86 -12.96
N PRO A 18 17.94 -12.71 -12.77
CA PRO A 18 17.24 -11.47 -12.44
C PRO A 18 16.17 -11.15 -13.50
N ASN A 19 15.06 -10.67 -13.04
CA ASN A 19 13.84 -10.47 -13.78
C ASN A 19 13.96 -9.39 -14.88
N ASP A 20 14.21 -9.78 -16.12
CA ASP A 20 13.72 -9.02 -17.24
C ASP A 20 12.41 -9.67 -17.71
N PHE A 21 11.31 -9.05 -17.34
CA PHE A 21 9.97 -9.56 -17.65
C PHE A 21 9.42 -9.00 -18.95
N SER A 22 10.13 -8.09 -19.62
CA SER A 22 9.60 -7.38 -20.78
C SER A 22 9.19 -8.34 -21.89
N ASP A 23 10.03 -9.31 -22.20
CA ASP A 23 9.74 -10.29 -23.23
C ASP A 23 8.68 -11.30 -22.83
N ALA A 24 8.66 -11.68 -21.55
CA ALA A 24 7.68 -12.63 -21.03
C ALA A 24 6.25 -12.05 -21.09
N PHE A 25 6.08 -10.75 -20.77
CA PHE A 25 4.76 -10.09 -20.84
C PHE A 25 4.26 -9.79 -22.24
N GLN A 26 5.07 -9.99 -23.27
CA GLN A 26 4.64 -9.90 -24.67
C GLN A 26 4.11 -11.23 -25.22
N ARG A 27 4.21 -12.31 -24.44
CA ARG A 27 3.71 -13.63 -24.84
C ARG A 27 2.21 -13.78 -24.59
N LEU A 28 1.58 -14.52 -25.48
CA LEU A 28 0.20 -14.98 -25.34
C LEU A 28 0.15 -16.50 -25.48
N PRO A 29 -0.71 -17.19 -24.73
CA PRO A 29 -1.61 -16.66 -23.72
C PRO A 29 -0.87 -16.21 -22.45
N LEU A 30 -1.51 -15.34 -21.65
CA LEU A 30 -0.89 -14.83 -20.39
C LEU A 30 -0.62 -15.94 -19.35
N SER A 31 -1.28 -17.09 -19.46
CA SER A 31 -1.00 -18.28 -18.64
C SER A 31 0.42 -18.82 -18.83
N ASP A 32 1.07 -18.50 -19.92
CA ASP A 32 2.41 -19.02 -20.22
C ASP A 32 3.53 -18.05 -19.78
N VAL A 33 3.19 -16.98 -19.10
CA VAL A 33 4.15 -15.96 -18.63
C VAL A 33 5.12 -16.56 -17.60
N ASP A 34 4.68 -17.41 -16.73
CA ASP A 34 5.51 -18.10 -15.75
C ASP A 34 6.52 -19.04 -16.40
N ILE A 35 6.08 -19.82 -17.43
CA ILE A 35 6.94 -20.65 -18.27
C ILE A 35 8.02 -19.80 -18.93
N ALA A 36 7.64 -18.63 -19.47
CA ALA A 36 8.55 -17.72 -20.13
C ALA A 36 9.57 -17.07 -19.16
N ILE A 37 9.17 -16.86 -17.93
CA ILE A 37 10.03 -16.35 -16.84
C ILE A 37 10.95 -17.46 -16.29
N GLY A 38 10.53 -18.73 -16.42
CA GLY A 38 11.35 -19.90 -16.09
C GLY A 38 11.10 -20.49 -14.70
N TRP A 39 9.99 -20.12 -14.03
CA TRP A 39 9.51 -20.80 -12.82
C TRP A 39 8.00 -20.69 -12.66
N ASP A 40 7.45 -21.70 -12.02
CA ASP A 40 6.02 -21.82 -11.72
C ASP A 40 5.54 -20.72 -10.76
N MET A 41 4.40 -20.09 -11.10
CA MET A 41 3.75 -19.04 -10.31
C MET A 41 2.28 -19.39 -10.06
N PRO A 42 1.97 -20.27 -9.10
CA PRO A 42 0.59 -20.73 -8.84
C PRO A 42 -0.40 -19.60 -8.55
N TRP A 43 0.08 -18.46 -8.01
CA TRP A 43 -0.75 -17.28 -7.78
C TRP A 43 -1.14 -16.58 -9.08
N LEU A 44 -0.29 -16.60 -10.09
CA LEU A 44 -0.62 -16.07 -11.42
C LEU A 44 -1.73 -16.91 -12.05
N ASP A 45 -1.57 -18.22 -12.06
CA ASP A 45 -2.59 -19.15 -12.57
C ASP A 45 -3.90 -19.01 -11.85
N ALA A 46 -3.87 -18.97 -10.51
CA ALA A 46 -5.05 -18.75 -9.69
C ALA A 46 -5.73 -17.42 -10.02
N SER A 47 -4.96 -16.35 -10.24
CA SER A 47 -5.51 -15.04 -10.61
C SER A 47 -6.13 -15.04 -12.00
N LEU A 48 -5.52 -15.72 -12.97
CA LEU A 48 -6.01 -15.80 -14.35
C LEU A 48 -7.25 -16.68 -14.46
N THR A 49 -7.37 -17.74 -13.64
CA THR A 49 -8.55 -18.61 -13.60
C THR A 49 -9.74 -18.02 -12.85
N HIS A 50 -9.55 -16.90 -12.14
CA HIS A 50 -10.58 -16.18 -11.41
C HIS A 50 -10.68 -14.72 -11.89
N PRO A 51 -11.03 -14.46 -13.16
CA PRO A 51 -11.00 -13.09 -13.72
C PRO A 51 -12.09 -12.17 -13.14
N GLU A 52 -13.14 -12.78 -12.58
CA GLU A 52 -14.29 -12.05 -12.01
C GLU A 52 -14.26 -12.07 -10.48
N PRO A 53 -14.83 -11.04 -9.82
CA PRO A 53 -14.99 -11.04 -8.38
C PRO A 53 -15.81 -12.25 -7.91
N ASN A 54 -15.20 -13.12 -7.11
CA ASN A 54 -15.84 -14.34 -6.60
C ASN A 54 -15.27 -14.70 -5.21
N GLY A 55 -15.64 -15.86 -4.70
CA GLY A 55 -15.20 -16.35 -3.39
C GLY A 55 -13.69 -16.48 -3.23
N PHE A 56 -12.92 -16.59 -4.32
CA PHE A 56 -11.45 -16.56 -4.27
C PHE A 56 -10.96 -15.18 -3.80
N TRP A 57 -11.43 -14.11 -4.45
CA TRP A 57 -11.04 -12.73 -4.13
C TRP A 57 -11.64 -12.22 -2.81
N THR A 58 -12.89 -12.59 -2.50
CA THR A 58 -13.57 -12.19 -1.26
C THR A 58 -12.79 -12.62 -0.01
N ARG A 59 -12.07 -13.74 -0.06
CA ARG A 59 -11.22 -14.18 1.07
C ARG A 59 -10.00 -13.29 1.30
N LEU A 60 -9.54 -12.60 0.26
CA LEU A 60 -8.39 -11.69 0.29
C LEU A 60 -8.81 -10.26 0.57
N ASP A 61 -10.09 -9.93 0.34
CA ASP A 61 -10.63 -8.59 0.60
C ASP A 61 -10.85 -8.38 2.11
N LEU A 62 -10.11 -7.41 2.66
CA LEU A 62 -10.21 -7.01 4.05
C LEU A 62 -11.25 -5.92 4.29
N THR A 63 -11.79 -5.29 3.24
CA THR A 63 -12.66 -4.12 3.32
C THR A 63 -13.85 -4.35 4.24
N SER A 64 -14.50 -5.50 4.10
CA SER A 64 -15.66 -5.90 4.93
C SER A 64 -15.32 -6.11 6.40
N ARG A 65 -14.05 -6.33 6.74
CA ARG A 65 -13.56 -6.59 8.11
C ARG A 65 -13.02 -5.34 8.80
N LEU A 66 -12.69 -4.29 8.05
CA LEU A 66 -12.14 -3.06 8.61
C LEU A 66 -12.97 -2.46 9.75
N PRO A 67 -14.33 -2.44 9.69
CA PRO A 67 -15.14 -1.91 10.78
C PRO A 67 -15.01 -2.69 12.10
N GLU A 68 -14.55 -3.93 12.03
CA GLU A 68 -14.41 -4.82 13.20
C GLU A 68 -13.06 -4.63 13.92
N LEU A 69 -12.08 -4.03 13.25
CA LEU A 69 -10.75 -3.84 13.80
C LEU A 69 -10.79 -2.84 14.97
N GLN A 70 -10.06 -3.17 16.03
CA GLN A 70 -9.97 -2.37 17.25
C GLN A 70 -8.54 -1.89 17.48
N LEU A 71 -7.98 -1.21 16.48
CA LEU A 71 -6.59 -0.77 16.52
C LEU A 71 -6.44 0.63 15.90
N PRO A 72 -5.46 1.41 16.37
CA PRO A 72 -5.04 2.61 15.67
C PRO A 72 -4.39 2.23 14.35
N ALA A 73 -4.63 3.02 13.30
CA ALA A 73 -3.96 2.84 12.02
C ALA A 73 -3.45 4.17 11.47
N LEU A 74 -2.24 4.11 10.91
CA LEU A 74 -1.61 5.18 10.17
C LEU A 74 -1.57 4.78 8.69
N HIS A 75 -2.30 5.52 7.89
CA HIS A 75 -2.35 5.36 6.43
C HIS A 75 -1.41 6.38 5.82
N VAL A 76 -0.37 5.93 5.13
CA VAL A 76 0.58 6.80 4.43
C VAL A 76 0.57 6.44 2.96
N VAL A 77 0.24 7.38 2.10
CA VAL A 77 0.07 7.11 0.67
C VAL A 77 0.36 8.37 -0.15
N GLY A 78 0.67 8.19 -1.42
CA GLY A 78 0.87 9.27 -2.37
C GLY A 78 -0.25 9.41 -3.37
N TYR A 79 -0.45 10.62 -3.91
CA TYR A 79 -1.44 10.88 -4.97
C TYR A 79 -1.18 10.07 -6.24
N TYR A 80 0.09 9.76 -6.52
CA TYR A 80 0.52 9.02 -7.70
C TYR A 80 0.75 7.53 -7.42
N ASP A 81 0.40 7.07 -6.21
CA ASP A 81 0.45 5.67 -5.84
C ASP A 81 -0.77 4.94 -6.42
N PHE A 82 -0.54 3.76 -7.00
CA PHE A 82 -1.62 2.91 -7.52
C PHE A 82 -2.52 2.33 -6.43
N PHE A 83 -2.11 2.39 -5.16
CA PHE A 83 -2.92 2.05 -3.98
C PHE A 83 -3.57 3.28 -3.32
N SER A 84 -3.50 4.46 -3.94
CA SER A 84 -3.97 5.71 -3.34
C SER A 84 -5.43 5.64 -2.93
N ARG A 85 -6.29 5.19 -3.84
CA ARG A 85 -7.73 5.10 -3.62
C ARG A 85 -8.07 4.16 -2.46
N GLU A 86 -7.58 2.93 -2.52
CA GLU A 86 -7.85 1.91 -1.50
C GLU A 86 -7.35 2.33 -0.11
N SER A 87 -6.20 2.98 -0.05
CA SER A 87 -5.65 3.49 1.21
C SER A 87 -6.51 4.58 1.83
N VAL A 88 -7.02 5.50 1.01
CA VAL A 88 -7.95 6.55 1.46
C VAL A 88 -9.30 5.96 1.85
N ASP A 89 -9.84 5.04 1.06
CA ASP A 89 -11.12 4.37 1.34
C ASP A 89 -11.02 3.58 2.66
N ASN A 90 -9.93 2.86 2.89
CA ASN A 90 -9.69 2.13 4.15
C ASN A 90 -9.64 3.08 5.35
N PHE A 91 -8.96 4.22 5.23
CA PHE A 91 -8.97 5.26 6.27
C PHE A 91 -10.39 5.74 6.55
N VAL A 92 -11.17 6.08 5.51
CA VAL A 92 -12.53 6.58 5.64
C VAL A 92 -13.45 5.54 6.30
N ILE A 93 -13.34 4.26 5.89
CA ILE A 93 -14.11 3.18 6.49
C ILE A 93 -13.79 3.07 7.98
N MET A 94 -12.51 2.99 8.35
CA MET A 94 -12.12 2.86 9.75
C MET A 94 -12.49 4.08 10.57
N GLN A 95 -12.35 5.28 10.02
CA GLN A 95 -12.71 6.52 10.72
C GLN A 95 -14.22 6.66 10.95
N LYS A 96 -15.04 6.23 9.99
CA LYS A 96 -16.49 6.43 10.07
C LYS A 96 -17.25 5.22 10.59
N GLN A 97 -16.80 4.01 10.25
CA GLN A 97 -17.57 2.80 10.44
C GLN A 97 -16.98 1.83 11.48
N ALA A 98 -15.75 2.04 11.97
CA ALA A 98 -15.22 1.19 13.03
C ALA A 98 -16.22 1.13 14.20
N ARG A 99 -16.49 -0.05 14.74
CA ARG A 99 -17.46 -0.28 15.81
C ARG A 99 -17.13 0.52 17.07
N HIS A 100 -15.84 0.62 17.39
CA HIS A 100 -15.40 1.31 18.59
C HIS A 100 -15.08 2.79 18.32
N PRO A 101 -15.71 3.74 19.05
CA PRO A 101 -15.44 5.17 18.88
C PRO A 101 -13.96 5.55 19.13
N ALA A 102 -13.26 4.82 20.00
CA ALA A 102 -11.83 5.04 20.22
C ALA A 102 -11.02 4.75 18.96
N THR A 103 -11.30 3.63 18.28
CA THR A 103 -10.67 3.28 17.00
C THR A 103 -10.87 4.36 15.95
N ARG A 104 -12.10 4.88 15.80
CA ARG A 104 -12.39 5.97 14.84
C ARG A 104 -11.51 7.19 15.07
N ARG A 105 -11.29 7.59 16.33
CA ARG A 105 -10.47 8.76 16.67
C ARG A 105 -8.97 8.53 16.51
N GLN A 106 -8.54 7.28 16.44
CA GLN A 106 -7.13 6.90 16.35
C GLN A 106 -6.68 6.63 14.91
N GLN A 107 -7.52 6.92 13.91
CA GLN A 107 -7.11 6.82 12.51
C GLN A 107 -6.35 8.08 12.08
N ARG A 108 -5.29 7.90 11.30
CA ARG A 108 -4.50 9.00 10.73
C ARG A 108 -4.24 8.71 9.26
N LEU A 109 -4.33 9.76 8.45
CA LEU A 109 -4.00 9.72 7.03
C LEU A 109 -2.93 10.76 6.72
N ILE A 110 -1.88 10.35 6.05
CA ILE A 110 -0.88 11.23 5.44
C ILE A 110 -0.91 10.98 3.93
N LEU A 111 -1.22 12.03 3.18
CA LEU A 111 -1.36 11.99 1.72
C LEU A 111 -0.43 13.03 1.09
N GLY A 112 0.67 12.57 0.50
CA GLY A 112 1.66 13.41 -0.15
C GLY A 112 1.65 13.34 -1.68
N PRO A 113 2.43 14.16 -2.36
CA PRO A 113 2.54 14.12 -3.81
C PRO A 113 3.53 13.04 -4.27
N TRP A 114 3.41 11.84 -3.72
CA TRP A 114 4.34 10.73 -3.90
C TRP A 114 3.77 9.64 -4.78
N ASP A 115 4.65 8.82 -5.33
CA ASP A 115 4.32 7.49 -5.84
C ASP A 115 4.74 6.41 -4.84
N HIS A 116 4.56 5.14 -5.20
CA HIS A 116 4.85 4.00 -4.32
C HIS A 116 6.33 3.89 -3.91
N GLY A 117 7.25 4.39 -4.74
CA GLY A 117 8.70 4.32 -4.51
C GLY A 117 9.31 5.59 -3.91
N THR A 118 8.55 6.68 -3.85
CA THR A 118 9.06 8.01 -3.48
C THR A 118 8.39 8.61 -2.25
N ILE A 119 7.71 7.81 -1.44
CA ILE A 119 7.07 8.28 -0.20
C ILE A 119 8.07 9.07 0.66
N GLY A 120 7.69 10.30 1.02
CA GLY A 120 8.50 11.21 1.80
C GLY A 120 9.54 12.02 1.01
N LYS A 121 9.63 11.87 -0.31
CA LYS A 121 10.57 12.63 -1.15
C LYS A 121 9.86 13.80 -1.84
N SER A 122 10.63 14.83 -2.20
CA SER A 122 10.09 15.99 -2.94
C SER A 122 9.84 15.69 -4.42
N LYS A 123 10.50 14.68 -4.97
CA LYS A 123 10.54 14.44 -6.41
C LYS A 123 9.87 13.13 -6.80
N VAL A 124 8.99 13.20 -7.81
CA VAL A 124 8.30 12.06 -8.42
C VAL A 124 8.47 12.14 -9.94
N GLY A 125 9.17 11.17 -10.51
CA GLY A 125 9.55 11.24 -11.92
C GLY A 125 10.39 12.51 -12.19
N GLU A 126 9.92 13.34 -13.11
CA GLU A 126 10.57 14.61 -13.48
C GLU A 126 10.07 15.82 -12.67
N VAL A 127 8.98 15.65 -11.91
CA VAL A 127 8.35 16.75 -11.17
C VAL A 127 8.95 16.85 -9.78
N ASP A 128 9.40 18.06 -9.40
CA ASP A 128 9.83 18.38 -8.04
C ASP A 128 8.76 19.27 -7.37
N PHE A 129 8.15 18.74 -6.32
CA PHE A 129 7.11 19.42 -5.53
C PHE A 129 7.68 20.31 -4.42
N GLY A 130 9.01 20.45 -4.38
CA GLY A 130 9.71 21.30 -3.43
C GLY A 130 9.80 20.73 -2.01
N PRO A 131 10.44 21.50 -1.11
CA PRO A 131 10.78 21.02 0.24
C PRO A 131 9.57 20.68 1.10
N ASN A 132 8.42 21.32 0.88
CA ASN A 132 7.19 21.06 1.64
C ASN A 132 6.59 19.66 1.36
N ALA A 133 7.01 19.03 0.26
CA ALA A 133 6.62 17.65 -0.07
C ALA A 133 7.51 16.60 0.62
N THR A 134 8.59 17.04 1.29
CA THR A 134 9.53 16.14 1.96
C THR A 134 9.03 15.80 3.37
N MET A 135 9.09 14.53 3.72
CA MET A 135 8.74 14.05 5.06
C MET A 135 9.67 12.90 5.48
N ASP A 136 10.21 12.98 6.68
CA ASP A 136 10.92 11.84 7.27
C ASP A 136 9.91 10.80 7.78
N ILE A 137 9.54 9.89 6.90
CA ILE A 137 8.57 8.83 7.19
C ILE A 137 9.07 7.89 8.28
N ASN A 138 10.38 7.66 8.39
CA ASN A 138 10.91 6.80 9.44
C ASN A 138 10.67 7.39 10.83
N THR A 139 10.90 8.68 11.01
CA THR A 139 10.56 9.37 12.26
C THR A 139 9.06 9.30 12.54
N VAL A 140 8.21 9.54 11.55
CA VAL A 140 6.74 9.42 11.69
C VAL A 140 6.34 8.03 12.17
N LEU A 141 6.89 6.97 11.57
CA LEU A 141 6.59 5.58 11.93
C LEU A 141 7.10 5.25 13.34
N ILE A 142 8.32 5.66 13.69
CA ILE A 142 8.90 5.42 15.02
C ILE A 142 8.03 6.08 16.09
N ASP A 143 7.63 7.33 15.90
CA ASP A 143 6.77 8.07 16.83
C ASP A 143 5.40 7.40 16.97
N TRP A 144 4.82 6.97 15.84
CA TRP A 144 3.56 6.24 15.85
C TRP A 144 3.63 4.95 16.68
N PHE A 145 4.65 4.12 16.44
CA PHE A 145 4.80 2.86 17.16
C PHE A 145 5.19 3.06 18.63
N ASN A 146 6.05 4.03 18.94
CA ASN A 146 6.37 4.36 20.35
C ASN A 146 5.10 4.72 21.12
N ARG A 147 4.25 5.56 20.53
CA ARG A 147 3.00 5.98 21.15
C ARG A 147 2.06 4.82 21.40
N HIS A 148 1.84 3.95 20.42
CA HIS A 148 0.80 2.94 20.49
C HIS A 148 1.27 1.60 21.11
N LEU A 149 2.54 1.27 21.02
CA LEU A 149 3.09 0.02 21.54
C LEU A 149 3.78 0.18 22.90
N LYS A 150 4.48 1.29 23.12
CA LYS A 150 5.17 1.51 24.39
C LYS A 150 4.32 2.25 25.42
N GLN A 151 3.12 2.67 25.09
CA GLN A 151 2.24 3.48 25.92
C GLN A 151 2.95 4.75 26.47
N ASP A 152 3.88 5.26 25.72
CA ASP A 152 4.65 6.45 26.08
C ASP A 152 3.75 7.68 26.00
N SER A 153 3.23 8.07 27.16
CA SER A 153 2.41 9.27 27.30
C SER A 153 3.17 10.56 27.06
N SER A 154 4.52 10.52 27.06
CA SER A 154 5.36 11.65 26.68
C SER A 154 5.42 11.87 25.16
N ALA A 155 5.17 10.81 24.39
CA ALA A 155 4.83 10.92 22.96
C ALA A 155 3.40 11.50 22.86
N LEU A 156 3.21 12.69 23.40
CA LEU A 156 1.97 13.46 23.45
C LEU A 156 1.35 13.57 22.08
N ALA A 157 0.06 13.68 22.06
CA ALA A 157 -0.85 13.87 20.92
C ALA A 157 -0.12 13.90 19.59
N SER A 158 -0.37 12.90 18.72
CA SER A 158 0.25 12.87 17.38
C SER A 158 0.45 14.32 16.91
N PRO A 159 1.65 14.77 16.61
CA PRO A 159 1.86 16.14 16.13
C PRO A 159 1.12 16.40 14.81
N TYR A 160 0.57 15.35 14.25
CA TYR A 160 -0.16 15.40 12.98
C TYR A 160 -1.67 15.39 13.22
N PRO A 161 -2.43 16.21 12.45
CA PRO A 161 -3.89 16.18 12.45
C PRO A 161 -4.41 14.79 11.99
N PRO A 162 -5.70 14.50 12.18
CA PRO A 162 -6.30 13.26 11.68
C PRO A 162 -6.06 13.02 10.20
N VAL A 163 -6.02 14.09 9.40
CA VAL A 163 -5.66 14.09 7.98
C VAL A 163 -4.61 15.17 7.75
N LEU A 164 -3.47 14.75 7.24
CA LEU A 164 -2.44 15.64 6.73
C LEU A 164 -2.31 15.37 5.23
N TYR A 165 -2.43 16.38 4.41
CA TYR A 165 -2.30 16.24 2.97
C TYR A 165 -1.50 17.38 2.36
N PHE A 166 -0.82 17.08 1.26
CA PHE A 166 -0.15 18.08 0.44
C PHE A 166 -1.18 18.71 -0.50
N SER A 167 -1.29 20.03 -0.47
CA SER A 167 -2.16 20.74 -1.41
C SER A 167 -1.49 20.80 -2.79
N MET A 168 -2.15 20.23 -3.78
CA MET A 168 -1.72 20.29 -5.17
C MET A 168 -2.24 21.59 -5.77
N GLY A 169 -1.35 22.34 -6.37
CA GLY A 169 -1.66 23.65 -6.99
C GLY A 169 -0.82 24.77 -6.40
N ASP A 170 -0.93 25.97 -7.00
CA ASP A 170 -0.19 27.17 -6.63
C ASP A 170 -0.59 27.72 -5.26
#